data_cd1c0d64f3134eec731479e71a283083
#
_entry.id   cd1c0d64f3134eec731479e71a283083
#
_cell.length_a   1.000
_cell.length_b   1.000
_cell.length_c   1.000
_cell.angle_alpha   90.00
_cell.angle_beta   90.00
_cell.angle_gamma   90.00
#
_symmetry.space_group_name_H-M   'P 1'
#
loop_
_entity.id
_entity.type
_entity.pdbx_description
1 polymer ?
#
loop_
_entity_poly.entity_id
_entity_poly.type
_entity_poly.pdbx_seq_one_letter_code
_entity_poly.pdbx_strand_id
1 'polypeptide(L)'
;MAPTRWLLLICLAGAAGGVLQARAQPDSNGFISIDCGLPGKTSYVEDTTKLPYTPDAGFTDTGTNHNISAEYLTPSTGRSWHNLRSFATGPRNCYTLLSLMSGLKYLVRAKFMYGNYDGLDRPPVFDLYVGVNLWTTVNITGPEGMVSTEVIIVVPDDFLHVCLVNTGAGTPFISSLELRLLHRTLYPQATTTQGLVLSSRLNFGPTSENNVIR
;
A
#
# COMPACT_ATOMS: atom_id res chain seq x y z
N MET A 1 -15.93 4.05 -62.99
CA MET A 1 -14.56 3.80 -62.49
C MET A 1 -14.26 4.84 -61.43
N ALA A 2 -14.28 4.46 -60.18
CA ALA A 2 -13.56 4.89 -59.00
C ALA A 2 -14.43 4.72 -57.73
N PRO A 3 -14.19 3.65 -56.97
CA PRO A 3 -14.50 3.71 -55.57
C PRO A 3 -13.37 3.08 -54.74
N THR A 4 -12.12 3.54 -54.89
CA THR A 4 -11.00 2.93 -54.13
C THR A 4 -10.30 3.93 -53.22
N ARG A 5 -10.77 5.16 -53.12
CA ARG A 5 -10.13 6.21 -52.31
C ARG A 5 -10.75 6.43 -50.91
N TRP A 6 -11.88 5.81 -50.61
CA TRP A 6 -12.58 6.01 -49.32
C TRP A 6 -12.20 4.99 -48.23
N LEU A 7 -11.62 3.86 -48.65
CA LEU A 7 -11.21 2.81 -47.70
C LEU A 7 -9.89 3.11 -46.96
N LEU A 8 -9.06 3.98 -47.49
CA LEU A 8 -7.78 4.35 -46.87
C LEU A 8 -7.90 5.44 -45.78
N LEU A 9 -9.00 6.18 -45.73
CA LEU A 9 -9.24 7.21 -44.71
C LEU A 9 -9.80 6.65 -43.41
N ILE A 10 -10.38 5.45 -43.42
CA ILE A 10 -10.94 4.82 -42.23
C ILE A 10 -9.84 4.14 -41.39
N CYS A 11 -8.74 3.71 -41.99
CA CYS A 11 -7.63 3.09 -41.27
C CYS A 11 -6.71 4.08 -40.54
N LEU A 12 -6.74 5.38 -40.89
CA LEU A 12 -5.91 6.40 -40.22
C LEU A 12 -6.59 7.07 -39.02
N ALA A 13 -7.91 6.93 -38.88
CA ALA A 13 -8.64 7.43 -37.69
C ALA A 13 -8.56 6.51 -36.47
N GLY A 14 -8.06 5.28 -36.62
CA GLY A 14 -7.91 4.31 -35.54
C GLY A 14 -6.63 4.43 -34.72
N ALA A 15 -5.66 5.25 -35.13
CA ALA A 15 -4.34 5.33 -34.47
C ALA A 15 -4.20 6.48 -33.47
N ALA A 16 -5.25 7.29 -33.27
CA ALA A 16 -5.31 8.31 -32.22
C ALA A 16 -6.04 7.81 -30.95
N GLY A 17 -6.15 6.47 -30.78
CA GLY A 17 -6.57 5.86 -29.54
C GLY A 17 -5.52 6.16 -28.48
N GLY A 18 -5.90 7.02 -27.53
CA GLY A 18 -5.04 7.46 -26.44
C GLY A 18 -4.30 6.29 -25.82
N VAL A 19 -3.05 6.51 -25.49
CA VAL A 19 -2.30 5.70 -24.56
C VAL A 19 -3.11 5.73 -23.26
N LEU A 20 -3.98 4.74 -23.07
CA LEU A 20 -4.54 4.44 -21.77
C LEU A 20 -3.33 4.08 -20.91
N GLN A 21 -2.85 5.07 -20.16
CA GLN A 21 -1.95 4.78 -19.06
C GLN A 21 -2.66 3.70 -18.27
N ALA A 22 -2.08 2.50 -18.23
CA ALA A 22 -2.48 1.47 -17.33
C ALA A 22 -2.19 2.01 -15.92
N ARG A 23 -3.14 2.76 -15.35
CA ARG A 23 -3.18 3.00 -13.91
C ARG A 23 -3.25 1.61 -13.32
N ALA A 24 -2.44 1.34 -12.30
CA ALA A 24 -2.54 0.11 -11.53
C ALA A 24 -4.00 0.01 -11.05
N GLN A 25 -4.81 -0.72 -11.81
CA GLN A 25 -6.17 -1.01 -11.39
C GLN A 25 -6.08 -1.93 -10.17
N PRO A 26 -6.94 -1.74 -9.16
CA PRO A 26 -7.14 -2.76 -8.15
C PRO A 26 -7.27 -4.11 -8.84
N ASP A 27 -6.75 -5.17 -8.22
CA ASP A 27 -7.01 -6.52 -8.73
C ASP A 27 -8.51 -6.75 -8.89
N SER A 28 -8.91 -7.87 -9.50
CA SER A 28 -10.33 -8.20 -9.75
C SER A 28 -11.21 -8.16 -8.49
N ASN A 29 -10.61 -8.11 -7.30
CA ASN A 29 -11.28 -8.05 -6.00
C ASN A 29 -11.20 -6.65 -5.35
N GLY A 30 -10.68 -5.63 -6.04
CA GLY A 30 -10.47 -4.30 -5.49
C GLY A 30 -9.34 -4.24 -4.45
N PHE A 31 -8.37 -5.14 -4.54
CA PHE A 31 -7.22 -5.16 -3.66
C PHE A 31 -6.08 -4.34 -4.25
N ILE A 32 -5.42 -3.56 -3.39
CA ILE A 32 -4.19 -2.82 -3.71
C ILE A 32 -3.11 -3.31 -2.76
N SER A 33 -1.94 -3.67 -3.28
CA SER A 33 -0.77 -4.02 -2.48
C SER A 33 0.43 -3.27 -3.03
N ILE A 34 1.03 -2.46 -2.18
CA ILE A 34 2.15 -1.56 -2.50
C ILE A 34 3.37 -2.03 -1.70
N ASP A 35 4.47 -2.27 -2.39
CA ASP A 35 5.78 -2.50 -1.79
C ASP A 35 6.51 -1.16 -1.80
N CYS A 36 6.61 -0.55 -0.62
CA CYS A 36 7.14 0.80 -0.47
C CYS A 36 8.66 0.79 -0.57
N GLY A 37 9.18 1.63 -1.45
CA GLY A 37 10.62 1.67 -1.71
C GLY A 37 11.12 0.61 -2.69
N LEU A 38 10.26 -0.24 -3.26
CA LEU A 38 10.64 -1.16 -4.33
C LEU A 38 11.13 -0.37 -5.55
N PRO A 39 12.37 -0.61 -6.02
CA PRO A 39 12.91 0.13 -7.15
C PRO A 39 12.27 -0.29 -8.48
N GLY A 40 12.22 0.66 -9.42
CA GLY A 40 11.74 0.40 -10.77
C GLY A 40 10.22 0.44 -10.91
N LYS A 41 9.68 -0.27 -11.90
CA LYS A 41 8.26 -0.27 -12.26
C LYS A 41 7.65 -1.68 -12.31
N THR A 42 8.43 -2.70 -12.01
CA THR A 42 8.01 -4.10 -12.15
C THR A 42 7.36 -4.61 -10.89
N SER A 43 6.11 -5.01 -11.02
CA SER A 43 5.36 -5.70 -9.96
C SER A 43 5.82 -7.15 -9.81
N TYR A 44 5.54 -7.75 -8.66
CA TYR A 44 5.76 -9.17 -8.42
C TYR A 44 4.53 -9.80 -7.75
N VAL A 45 4.42 -11.12 -7.80
CA VAL A 45 3.41 -11.87 -7.06
C VAL A 45 4.06 -12.42 -5.80
N GLU A 46 3.49 -12.12 -4.65
CA GLU A 46 3.98 -12.61 -3.37
C GLU A 46 3.62 -14.10 -3.21
N ASP A 47 4.62 -14.93 -2.86
CA ASP A 47 4.50 -16.38 -2.93
C ASP A 47 3.46 -16.97 -1.97
N THR A 48 3.32 -16.40 -0.80
CA THR A 48 2.38 -16.90 0.23
C THR A 48 0.93 -16.51 -0.07
N THR A 49 0.70 -15.21 -0.35
CA THR A 49 -0.65 -14.66 -0.52
C THR A 49 -1.17 -14.78 -1.95
N LYS A 50 -0.27 -15.01 -2.93
CA LYS A 50 -0.54 -14.96 -4.37
C LYS A 50 -1.12 -13.63 -4.85
N LEU A 51 -0.86 -12.55 -4.10
CA LEU A 51 -1.29 -11.20 -4.44
C LEU A 51 -0.17 -10.44 -5.17
N PRO A 52 -0.51 -9.64 -6.18
CA PRO A 52 0.46 -8.78 -6.84
C PRO A 52 0.81 -7.59 -5.95
N TYR A 53 2.10 -7.30 -5.82
CA TYR A 53 2.63 -6.09 -5.20
C TYR A 53 3.25 -5.19 -6.26
N THR A 54 2.98 -3.90 -6.17
CA THR A 54 3.49 -2.89 -7.10
C THR A 54 4.42 -1.91 -6.38
N PRO A 55 5.41 -1.32 -7.09
CA PRO A 55 6.18 -0.22 -6.56
C PRO A 55 5.32 0.99 -6.21
N ASP A 56 5.75 1.76 -5.22
CA ASP A 56 5.01 2.87 -4.67
C ASP A 56 5.15 4.22 -5.41
N ALA A 57 5.97 4.30 -6.44
CA ALA A 57 6.24 5.54 -7.18
C ALA A 57 5.00 6.20 -7.84
N GLY A 58 3.90 5.45 -8.00
CA GLY A 58 2.63 5.98 -8.51
C GLY A 58 1.69 6.53 -7.43
N PHE A 59 2.04 6.40 -6.15
CA PHE A 59 1.17 6.72 -5.03
C PHE A 59 1.71 7.86 -4.14
N THR A 60 2.99 8.19 -4.26
CA THR A 60 3.66 9.29 -3.55
C THR A 60 4.74 9.88 -4.44
N ASP A 61 5.03 11.16 -4.27
CA ASP A 61 6.05 11.93 -4.98
C ASP A 61 7.24 12.33 -4.09
N THR A 62 7.24 11.91 -2.83
CA THR A 62 8.26 12.24 -1.83
C THR A 62 8.96 11.00 -1.30
N GLY A 63 10.01 11.22 -0.51
CA GLY A 63 10.76 10.16 0.16
C GLY A 63 11.84 9.50 -0.70
N THR A 64 12.59 8.60 -0.08
CA THR A 64 13.74 7.91 -0.67
C THR A 64 13.62 6.40 -0.41
N ASN A 65 13.92 5.61 -1.44
CA ASN A 65 13.89 4.15 -1.37
C ASN A 65 15.14 3.60 -0.69
N HIS A 66 14.95 2.61 0.18
CA HIS A 66 16.01 1.87 0.85
C HIS A 66 15.70 0.37 0.88
N ASN A 67 16.75 -0.43 1.01
CA ASN A 67 16.65 -1.81 1.44
C ASN A 67 16.98 -1.87 2.93
N ILE A 68 16.40 -2.83 3.64
CA ILE A 68 16.86 -3.16 5.00
C ILE A 68 18.28 -3.76 4.93
N SER A 69 19.03 -3.68 6.02
CA SER A 69 20.34 -4.31 6.11
C SER A 69 20.26 -5.83 5.94
N ALA A 70 21.20 -6.41 5.22
CA ALA A 70 21.21 -7.84 4.89
C ALA A 70 21.19 -8.75 6.12
N GLU A 71 21.71 -8.30 7.25
CA GLU A 71 21.73 -9.02 8.53
C GLU A 71 20.33 -9.28 9.11
N TYR A 72 19.33 -8.44 8.74
CA TYR A 72 17.93 -8.60 9.18
C TYR A 72 17.08 -9.37 8.17
N LEU A 73 17.63 -9.77 7.02
CA LEU A 73 16.98 -10.64 6.06
C LEU A 73 17.09 -12.10 6.48
N THR A 74 15.95 -12.73 6.73
CA THR A 74 15.88 -14.17 7.00
C THR A 74 15.16 -14.89 5.85
N PRO A 75 15.36 -16.20 5.65
CA PRO A 75 14.62 -16.96 4.64
C PRO A 75 13.09 -16.91 4.79
N SER A 76 12.60 -16.62 6.00
CA SER A 76 11.18 -16.46 6.30
C SER A 76 10.65 -15.03 6.19
N THR A 77 11.54 -14.06 5.96
CA THR A 77 11.13 -12.66 5.79
C THR A 77 10.44 -12.51 4.43
N GLY A 78 9.14 -12.23 4.44
CA GLY A 78 8.38 -12.00 3.22
C GLY A 78 8.93 -10.82 2.41
N ARG A 79 8.82 -10.89 1.09
CA ARG A 79 9.44 -9.91 0.18
C ARG A 79 9.00 -8.47 0.43
N SER A 80 7.74 -8.24 0.83
CA SER A 80 7.20 -6.91 1.14
C SER A 80 7.79 -6.25 2.41
N TRP A 81 8.76 -6.88 3.05
CA TRP A 81 9.52 -6.33 4.18
C TRP A 81 10.96 -5.96 3.81
N HIS A 82 11.43 -6.32 2.59
CA HIS A 82 12.83 -6.14 2.19
C HIS A 82 13.16 -4.69 1.85
N ASN A 83 12.16 -3.93 1.43
CA ASN A 83 12.30 -2.53 1.04
C ASN A 83 11.48 -1.63 1.96
N LEU A 84 11.84 -0.36 1.96
CA LEU A 84 11.06 0.69 2.61
C LEU A 84 11.26 2.02 1.89
N ARG A 85 10.32 2.94 2.08
CA ARG A 85 10.49 4.36 1.74
C ARG A 85 10.55 5.18 2.99
N SER A 86 11.60 6.00 3.11
CA SER A 86 11.79 6.96 4.21
C SER A 86 11.51 8.39 3.78
N PHE A 87 11.09 9.23 4.74
CA PHE A 87 10.66 10.61 4.51
C PHE A 87 11.45 11.56 5.42
N ALA A 88 12.66 11.91 4.99
CA ALA A 88 13.55 12.78 5.75
C ALA A 88 13.13 14.26 5.74
N THR A 89 12.30 14.66 4.77
CA THR A 89 11.85 16.04 4.59
C THR A 89 10.33 16.16 4.70
N GLY A 90 9.88 17.34 5.15
CA GLY A 90 8.46 17.64 5.34
C GLY A 90 7.89 17.08 6.65
N PRO A 91 6.94 17.79 7.26
CA PRO A 91 6.30 17.36 8.51
C PRO A 91 5.29 16.23 8.29
N ARG A 92 4.71 16.11 7.06
CA ARG A 92 3.68 15.15 6.70
C ARG A 92 3.88 14.70 5.26
N ASN A 93 3.97 13.40 5.05
CA ASN A 93 4.14 12.77 3.74
C ASN A 93 3.04 11.71 3.53
N CYS A 94 2.41 11.71 2.37
CA CYS A 94 1.21 10.92 2.15
C CYS A 94 1.32 10.03 0.91
N TYR A 95 0.72 8.85 1.02
CA TYR A 95 0.31 8.01 -0.11
C TYR A 95 -1.11 8.38 -0.50
N THR A 96 -1.36 8.53 -1.79
CA THR A 96 -2.69 8.76 -2.34
C THR A 96 -3.16 7.52 -3.07
N LEU A 97 -4.16 6.84 -2.51
CA LEU A 97 -4.81 5.68 -3.09
C LEU A 97 -6.01 6.15 -3.89
N LEU A 98 -6.00 5.96 -5.19
CA LEU A 98 -7.03 6.43 -6.12
C LEU A 98 -7.92 5.30 -6.62
N SER A 99 -9.04 5.68 -7.27
CA SER A 99 -10.00 4.75 -7.89
C SER A 99 -10.69 3.83 -6.90
N LEU A 100 -10.93 4.34 -5.69
CA LEU A 100 -11.72 3.64 -4.69
C LEU A 100 -13.22 3.83 -4.95
N MET A 101 -14.02 2.94 -4.40
CA MET A 101 -15.47 3.05 -4.48
C MET A 101 -16.01 3.75 -3.23
N SER A 102 -16.47 4.99 -3.40
CA SER A 102 -17.09 5.79 -2.33
C SER A 102 -18.22 5.01 -1.62
N GLY A 103 -18.29 5.14 -0.30
CA GLY A 103 -19.25 4.46 0.55
C GLY A 103 -18.97 2.97 0.80
N LEU A 104 -17.91 2.41 0.22
CA LEU A 104 -17.52 1.04 0.50
C LEU A 104 -16.52 0.95 1.65
N LYS A 105 -16.48 -0.23 2.24
CA LYS A 105 -15.66 -0.54 3.40
C LYS A 105 -14.35 -1.17 2.98
N TYR A 106 -13.26 -0.66 3.51
CA TYR A 106 -11.91 -1.16 3.24
C TYR A 106 -11.15 -1.44 4.53
N LEU A 107 -10.37 -2.51 4.52
CA LEU A 107 -9.29 -2.73 5.48
C LEU A 107 -8.02 -2.13 4.86
N VAL A 108 -7.37 -1.25 5.61
CA VAL A 108 -6.06 -0.70 5.29
C VAL A 108 -5.04 -1.32 6.24
N ARG A 109 -3.94 -1.83 5.71
CA ARG A 109 -2.83 -2.40 6.49
C ARG A 109 -1.54 -1.69 6.11
N ALA A 110 -0.81 -1.22 7.12
CA ALA A 110 0.52 -0.65 6.96
C ALA A 110 1.54 -1.52 7.71
N LYS A 111 2.69 -1.76 7.09
CA LYS A 111 3.78 -2.58 7.64
C LYS A 111 5.06 -1.78 7.71
N PHE A 112 5.80 -1.99 8.80
CA PHE A 112 7.02 -1.28 9.12
C PHE A 112 8.07 -2.27 9.63
N MET A 113 9.20 -2.37 8.93
CA MET A 113 10.40 -3.07 9.37
C MET A 113 11.58 -2.14 9.22
N TYR A 114 12.19 -1.77 10.34
CA TYR A 114 13.29 -0.81 10.33
C TYR A 114 14.54 -1.39 9.69
N GLY A 115 14.94 -2.61 10.10
CA GLY A 115 16.05 -3.34 9.53
C GLY A 115 17.33 -2.52 9.42
N ASN A 116 17.51 -1.54 10.31
CA ASN A 116 18.67 -0.65 10.39
C ASN A 116 19.11 -0.06 9.02
N TYR A 117 18.14 0.34 8.18
CA TYR A 117 18.37 0.80 6.81
C TYR A 117 19.27 2.03 6.71
N ASP A 118 19.35 2.83 7.76
CA ASP A 118 20.14 4.06 7.85
C ASP A 118 21.44 3.91 8.68
N GLY A 119 21.67 2.73 9.27
CA GLY A 119 22.85 2.40 10.07
C GLY A 119 22.90 3.10 11.43
N LEU A 120 21.76 3.65 11.91
CA LEU A 120 21.72 4.41 13.17
C LEU A 120 21.34 3.56 14.39
N ASP A 121 20.94 2.30 14.21
CA ASP A 121 20.49 1.38 15.26
C ASP A 121 19.39 1.96 16.16
N ARG A 122 18.64 2.93 15.64
CA ARG A 122 17.65 3.69 16.39
C ARG A 122 16.38 3.86 15.57
N PRO A 123 15.40 2.95 15.71
CA PRO A 123 14.11 3.09 15.06
C PRO A 123 13.41 4.41 15.43
N PRO A 124 12.77 5.09 14.47
CA PRO A 124 12.04 6.33 14.72
C PRO A 124 10.69 6.05 15.39
N VAL A 125 10.14 7.11 16.02
CA VAL A 125 8.74 7.14 16.48
C VAL A 125 8.01 8.23 15.69
N PHE A 126 6.87 7.89 15.08
CA PHE A 126 6.11 8.82 14.25
C PHE A 126 4.63 8.45 14.24
N ASP A 127 3.79 9.40 13.81
CA ASP A 127 2.35 9.17 13.74
C ASP A 127 1.92 8.74 12.34
N LEU A 128 0.95 7.82 12.30
CA LEU A 128 0.29 7.35 11.09
C LEU A 128 -1.16 7.85 11.08
N TYR A 129 -1.56 8.42 9.96
CA TYR A 129 -2.91 8.95 9.75
C TYR A 129 -3.61 8.26 8.58
N VAL A 130 -4.92 8.12 8.69
CA VAL A 130 -5.80 7.74 7.59
C VAL A 130 -6.78 8.90 7.35
N GLY A 131 -6.70 9.50 6.16
CA GLY A 131 -7.36 10.78 5.91
C GLY A 131 -6.83 11.86 6.87
N VAL A 132 -7.73 12.44 7.66
CA VAL A 132 -7.41 13.46 8.68
C VAL A 132 -7.28 12.86 10.09
N ASN A 133 -7.62 11.59 10.28
CA ASN A 133 -7.70 10.98 11.58
C ASN A 133 -6.39 10.29 11.96
N LEU A 134 -5.94 10.47 13.19
CA LEU A 134 -4.84 9.70 13.75
C LEU A 134 -5.26 8.22 13.79
N TRP A 135 -4.45 7.38 13.12
CA TRP A 135 -4.65 5.93 13.14
C TRP A 135 -3.90 5.32 14.33
N THR A 136 -2.60 5.57 14.42
CA THR A 136 -1.75 5.07 15.50
C THR A 136 -0.42 5.80 15.52
N THR A 137 0.29 5.72 16.63
CA THR A 137 1.72 6.06 16.68
C THR A 137 2.53 4.80 16.43
N VAL A 138 3.40 4.84 15.43
CA VAL A 138 4.33 3.76 15.10
C VAL A 138 5.55 3.88 16.02
N ASN A 139 5.77 2.85 16.82
CA ASN A 139 6.91 2.73 17.74
C ASN A 139 7.49 1.32 17.59
N ILE A 140 8.68 1.20 17.04
CA ILE A 140 9.33 -0.08 16.73
C ILE A 140 10.41 -0.33 17.78
N THR A 141 10.36 -1.52 18.39
CA THR A 141 11.33 -1.92 19.40
C THR A 141 12.49 -2.68 18.73
N GLY A 142 13.65 -2.05 18.70
CA GLY A 142 14.88 -2.64 18.14
C GLY A 142 14.93 -2.64 16.61
N PRO A 143 16.13 -2.82 16.06
CA PRO A 143 16.35 -2.76 14.61
C PRO A 143 15.70 -3.93 13.84
N GLU A 144 15.53 -5.10 14.47
CA GLU A 144 14.84 -6.28 13.93
C GLU A 144 13.31 -6.20 14.05
N GLY A 145 12.79 -5.17 14.76
CA GLY A 145 11.38 -5.04 15.06
C GLY A 145 10.51 -4.88 13.83
N MET A 146 9.39 -5.60 13.82
CA MET A 146 8.35 -5.51 12.80
C MET A 146 7.03 -5.08 13.42
N VAL A 147 6.38 -4.10 12.81
CA VAL A 147 5.05 -3.63 13.19
C VAL A 147 4.11 -3.76 12.00
N SER A 148 2.94 -4.35 12.23
CA SER A 148 1.83 -4.35 11.28
C SER A 148 0.60 -3.79 11.99
N THR A 149 -0.02 -2.79 11.41
CA THR A 149 -1.24 -2.18 11.96
C THR A 149 -2.35 -2.17 10.93
N GLU A 150 -3.59 -2.31 11.38
CA GLU A 150 -4.76 -2.40 10.53
C GLU A 150 -5.87 -1.44 11.00
N VAL A 151 -6.54 -0.83 10.03
CA VAL A 151 -7.74 -0.04 10.29
C VAL A 151 -8.82 -0.39 9.27
N ILE A 152 -10.08 -0.42 9.71
CA ILE A 152 -11.23 -0.58 8.83
C ILE A 152 -11.95 0.75 8.77
N ILE A 153 -12.19 1.23 7.55
CA ILE A 153 -12.87 2.50 7.29
C ILE A 153 -13.91 2.34 6.18
N VAL A 154 -14.90 3.20 6.18
CA VAL A 154 -15.75 3.47 5.03
C VAL A 154 -15.17 4.68 4.32
N VAL A 155 -14.77 4.52 3.06
CA VAL A 155 -14.13 5.58 2.28
C VAL A 155 -15.21 6.56 1.79
N PRO A 156 -15.12 7.87 2.12
CA PRO A 156 -16.14 8.84 1.73
C PRO A 156 -16.06 9.23 0.25
N ASP A 157 -14.88 9.21 -0.33
CA ASP A 157 -14.58 9.68 -1.68
C ASP A 157 -14.01 8.54 -2.56
N ASP A 158 -13.61 8.84 -3.79
CA ASP A 158 -12.94 7.90 -4.70
C ASP A 158 -11.42 7.79 -4.46
N PHE A 159 -10.93 8.39 -3.40
CA PHE A 159 -9.52 8.36 -2.98
C PHE A 159 -9.38 8.25 -1.45
N LEU A 160 -8.16 7.88 -1.03
CA LEU A 160 -7.78 7.81 0.37
C LEU A 160 -6.33 8.26 0.54
N HIS A 161 -6.07 9.10 1.54
CA HIS A 161 -4.72 9.43 1.97
C HIS A 161 -4.31 8.59 3.17
N VAL A 162 -3.11 8.00 3.10
CA VAL A 162 -2.41 7.41 4.25
C VAL A 162 -1.14 8.21 4.44
N CYS A 163 -1.00 8.87 5.60
CA CYS A 163 0.06 9.85 5.83
C CYS A 163 0.91 9.50 7.04
N LEU A 164 2.22 9.67 6.88
CA LEU A 164 3.20 9.59 7.95
C LEU A 164 3.54 11.02 8.41
N VAL A 165 3.44 11.27 9.71
CA VAL A 165 3.70 12.57 10.33
C VAL A 165 4.92 12.47 11.21
N ASN A 166 5.91 13.31 10.92
CA ASN A 166 7.15 13.37 11.68
C ASN A 166 6.89 14.04 13.03
N THR A 167 7.17 13.34 14.13
CA THR A 167 7.04 13.84 15.52
C THR A 167 8.35 14.43 16.06
N GLY A 168 9.42 14.47 15.26
CA GLY A 168 10.74 14.88 15.69
C GLY A 168 11.60 13.76 16.33
N ALA A 169 11.09 12.54 16.36
CA ALA A 169 11.78 11.38 16.95
C ALA A 169 12.35 10.44 15.88
N GLY A 170 13.01 10.99 14.87
CA GLY A 170 13.64 10.26 13.76
C GLY A 170 12.87 10.39 12.44
N THR A 171 13.31 9.66 11.43
CA THR A 171 12.77 9.73 10.06
C THR A 171 11.64 8.74 9.87
N PRO A 172 10.39 9.18 9.60
CA PRO A 172 9.29 8.27 9.29
C PRO A 172 9.59 7.42 8.05
N PHE A 173 9.14 6.17 8.06
CA PHE A 173 9.28 5.25 6.93
C PHE A 173 8.13 4.25 6.88
N ILE A 174 7.99 3.54 5.76
CA ILE A 174 6.99 2.48 5.57
C ILE A 174 7.55 1.40 4.64
N SER A 175 7.28 0.12 4.96
CA SER A 175 7.72 -1.02 4.13
C SER A 175 6.64 -1.47 3.14
N SER A 176 5.38 -1.54 3.54
CA SER A 176 4.29 -1.84 2.60
C SER A 176 2.95 -1.25 3.06
N LEU A 177 2.10 -0.99 2.07
CA LEU A 177 0.74 -0.49 2.28
C LEU A 177 -0.24 -1.34 1.48
N GLU A 178 -1.27 -1.85 2.14
CA GLU A 178 -2.25 -2.74 1.55
C GLU A 178 -3.67 -2.21 1.78
N LEU A 179 -4.51 -2.33 0.76
CA LEU A 179 -5.92 -1.99 0.81
C LEU A 179 -6.74 -3.21 0.36
N ARG A 180 -7.76 -3.57 1.13
CA ARG A 180 -8.62 -4.73 0.88
C ARG A 180 -10.07 -4.31 0.94
N LEU A 181 -10.79 -4.47 -0.17
CA LEU A 181 -12.23 -4.27 -0.20
C LEU A 181 -12.91 -5.32 0.67
N LEU A 182 -13.77 -4.92 1.58
CA LEU A 182 -14.50 -5.80 2.49
C LEU A 182 -15.96 -5.94 2.05
N HIS A 183 -16.52 -7.12 2.29
CA HIS A 183 -17.96 -7.33 2.13
C HIS A 183 -18.74 -6.43 3.12
N ARG A 184 -19.86 -5.88 2.69
CA ARG A 184 -20.61 -4.88 3.47
C ARG A 184 -21.07 -5.38 4.83
N THR A 185 -21.32 -6.68 4.99
CA THR A 185 -21.76 -7.29 6.26
C THR A 185 -20.64 -7.47 7.27
N LEU A 186 -19.37 -7.40 6.84
CA LEU A 186 -18.23 -7.51 7.75
C LEU A 186 -18.07 -6.20 8.52
N TYR A 187 -17.75 -6.32 9.81
CA TYR A 187 -17.47 -5.20 10.70
C TYR A 187 -18.58 -4.11 10.66
N PRO A 188 -19.80 -4.44 11.10
CA PRO A 188 -20.95 -3.53 11.01
C PRO A 188 -20.76 -2.24 11.82
N GLN A 189 -19.84 -2.23 12.79
CA GLN A 189 -19.52 -1.05 13.61
C GLN A 189 -18.73 0.02 12.83
N ALA A 190 -18.06 -0.35 11.72
CA ALA A 190 -17.40 0.64 10.87
C ALA A 190 -18.45 1.34 10.00
N THR A 191 -18.54 2.66 10.15
CA THR A 191 -19.50 3.54 9.46
C THR A 191 -18.77 4.69 8.75
N THR A 192 -19.48 5.57 8.09
CA THR A 192 -18.90 6.77 7.45
C THR A 192 -18.30 7.76 8.45
N THR A 193 -18.69 7.68 9.73
CA THR A 193 -18.21 8.57 10.79
C THR A 193 -17.29 7.88 11.80
N GLN A 194 -17.17 6.55 11.73
CA GLN A 194 -16.39 5.76 12.69
C GLN A 194 -15.61 4.67 12.00
N GLY A 195 -14.28 4.75 12.05
CA GLY A 195 -13.37 3.66 11.69
C GLY A 195 -13.11 2.73 12.88
N LEU A 196 -12.50 1.57 12.61
CA LEU A 196 -12.10 0.59 13.61
C LEU A 196 -10.60 0.33 13.48
N VAL A 197 -9.80 0.72 14.47
CA VAL A 197 -8.41 0.29 14.59
C VAL A 197 -8.41 -1.11 15.18
N LEU A 198 -7.77 -2.06 14.51
CA LEU A 198 -7.73 -3.45 14.93
C LEU A 198 -6.49 -3.73 15.77
N SER A 199 -6.68 -4.35 16.92
CA SER A 199 -5.57 -4.85 17.75
C SER A 199 -5.00 -6.16 17.20
N SER A 200 -5.87 -7.03 16.64
CA SER A 200 -5.47 -8.29 15.99
C SER A 200 -6.62 -8.85 15.15
N ARG A 201 -6.28 -9.69 14.18
CA ARG A 201 -7.21 -10.58 13.48
C ARG A 201 -6.67 -12.01 13.55
N LEU A 202 -7.47 -12.92 14.08
CA LEU A 202 -7.09 -14.31 14.27
C LEU A 202 -7.93 -15.21 13.38
N ASN A 203 -7.29 -16.15 12.69
CA ASN A 203 -7.94 -17.22 11.95
C ASN A 203 -7.96 -18.48 12.83
N PHE A 204 -9.12 -18.83 13.35
CA PHE A 204 -9.29 -20.02 14.18
C PHE A 204 -9.62 -21.23 13.29
N GLY A 205 -8.67 -22.16 13.20
CA GLY A 205 -8.88 -23.45 12.54
C GLY A 205 -8.70 -23.43 11.00
N PRO A 206 -7.57 -22.91 10.48
CA PRO A 206 -7.27 -23.12 9.07
C PRO A 206 -7.16 -24.63 8.80
N THR A 207 -7.87 -25.10 7.77
CA THR A 207 -7.90 -26.53 7.39
C THR A 207 -6.73 -26.91 6.47
N SER A 208 -5.97 -25.94 5.99
CA SER A 208 -4.79 -26.14 5.16
C SER A 208 -3.79 -24.98 5.35
N GLU A 209 -2.51 -25.25 5.07
CA GLU A 209 -1.45 -24.23 5.08
C GLU A 209 -1.70 -23.09 4.08
N ASN A 210 -2.58 -23.32 3.10
CA ASN A 210 -2.96 -22.33 2.09
C ASN A 210 -4.11 -21.39 2.50
N ASN A 211 -4.69 -21.57 3.69
CA ASN A 211 -5.74 -20.69 4.20
C ASN A 211 -5.15 -19.42 4.81
N VAL A 212 -4.55 -18.60 3.99
CA VAL A 212 -3.99 -17.31 4.39
C VAL A 212 -5.11 -16.26 4.49
N ILE A 213 -5.14 -15.48 5.56
CA ILE A 213 -6.00 -14.31 5.68
C ILE A 213 -5.42 -13.21 4.76
N ARG A 214 -6.11 -12.97 3.68
CA ARG A 214 -5.75 -11.94 2.68
C ARG A 214 -6.35 -10.59 3.01
#